data_ed342a9ecc88817d090cf5ba8376b027
#
_entry.id   ed342a9ecc88817d090cf5ba8376b027
#
_cell.length_a   1.000
_cell.length_b   1.000
_cell.length_c   1.000
_cell.angle_alpha   90.00
_cell.angle_beta   90.00
_cell.angle_gamma   90.00
#
_symmetry.space_group_name_H-M   'P 1'
#
loop_
_entity.id
_entity.type
_entity.pdbx_description
1 polymer ?
#
loop_
_entity_poly.entity_id
_entity_poly.type
_entity_poly.pdbx_seq_one_letter_code
_entity_poly.pdbx_strand_id
1 'polypeptide(L)'
;MTSRVMSRRRILEAGACALAAAASVPQTASANAEIGLSPKNDKTIRKWYAAWEQKNWQPVDILLADDFTFTSAAGDDHISKSAFKAQCWETQINFIERFDLLRVFGSGNEAFVMYVCRTKNGKTFRNVEYIRLRDDKLEAIECYFGAQSSFPSAVSTGKS
;
A
#
# COMPACT_ATOMS: atom_id res chain seq x y z
N MET A 1 -23.39 84.66 13.76
CA MET A 1 -22.46 85.66 13.28
C MET A 1 -21.37 85.04 12.49
N THR A 2 -21.31 85.46 11.22
CA THR A 2 -20.18 85.51 10.27
C THR A 2 -19.43 84.22 9.93
N SER A 3 -19.72 83.57 8.82
CA SER A 3 -19.38 83.93 7.41
C SER A 3 -17.89 83.97 7.09
N ARG A 4 -17.52 83.07 6.17
CA ARG A 4 -16.71 83.25 4.93
C ARG A 4 -16.07 81.93 4.55
N VAL A 5 -16.44 81.32 3.47
CA VAL A 5 -16.26 81.56 2.03
C VAL A 5 -14.83 81.36 1.54
N MET A 6 -14.71 80.38 0.64
CA MET A 6 -13.86 80.14 -0.55
C MET A 6 -12.34 80.11 -0.39
N SER A 7 -11.74 79.05 -0.97
CA SER A 7 -11.06 79.27 -2.25
C SER A 7 -10.66 77.95 -2.89
N ARG A 8 -10.99 77.83 -4.15
CA ARG A 8 -10.50 76.77 -5.10
C ARG A 8 -9.05 77.08 -5.43
N ARG A 9 -8.24 76.04 -5.43
CA ARG A 9 -7.10 75.96 -6.38
C ARG A 9 -6.88 74.53 -6.87
N ARG A 10 -7.07 74.39 -8.16
CA ARG A 10 -6.58 73.23 -8.98
C ARG A 10 -5.09 73.32 -8.99
N ILE A 11 -4.44 72.12 -8.89
CA ILE A 11 -3.15 71.88 -9.49
C ILE A 11 -3.23 70.50 -10.12
N LEU A 12 -2.83 70.49 -11.39
CA LEU A 12 -2.76 69.39 -12.31
C LEU A 12 -1.61 68.44 -11.98
N GLU A 13 -1.81 67.23 -12.39
CA GLU A 13 -0.89 66.30 -13.07
C GLU A 13 0.38 65.83 -12.35
N ALA A 14 0.44 64.55 -12.12
CA ALA A 14 1.54 63.72 -12.61
C ALA A 14 1.10 62.26 -12.57
N GLY A 15 0.93 61.69 -13.76
CA GLY A 15 0.71 60.26 -13.92
C GLY A 15 1.94 59.46 -13.50
N ALA A 16 1.73 58.51 -12.63
CA ALA A 16 2.69 57.44 -12.40
C ALA A 16 2.04 56.12 -12.81
N CYS A 17 2.37 55.65 -14.01
CA CYS A 17 2.10 54.28 -14.43
C CYS A 17 2.88 53.33 -13.52
N ALA A 18 2.22 52.76 -12.53
CA ALA A 18 2.74 51.60 -11.81
C ALA A 18 2.51 50.36 -12.67
N LEU A 19 3.54 49.91 -13.33
CA LEU A 19 3.60 48.57 -13.90
C LEU A 19 3.50 47.56 -12.75
N ALA A 20 2.31 47.00 -12.58
CA ALA A 20 2.13 45.82 -11.73
C ALA A 20 2.79 44.62 -12.46
N ALA A 21 4.01 44.31 -12.07
CA ALA A 21 4.62 43.04 -12.42
C ALA A 21 3.80 41.93 -11.71
N ALA A 22 2.95 41.28 -12.46
CA ALA A 22 2.30 40.06 -12.00
C ALA A 22 3.39 39.00 -11.84
N ALA A 23 3.86 38.80 -10.61
CA ALA A 23 4.66 37.65 -10.24
C ALA A 23 3.79 36.40 -10.42
N SER A 24 4.00 35.68 -11.51
CA SER A 24 3.46 34.36 -11.73
C SER A 24 4.10 33.44 -10.69
N VAL A 25 3.37 33.19 -9.61
CA VAL A 25 3.71 32.12 -8.66
C VAL A 25 3.66 30.83 -9.45
N PRO A 26 4.73 30.04 -9.52
CA PRO A 26 4.65 28.75 -10.14
C PRO A 26 3.62 27.92 -9.36
N GLN A 27 2.52 27.58 -9.99
CA GLN A 27 1.56 26.62 -9.48
C GLN A 27 2.29 25.29 -9.46
N THR A 28 2.87 24.93 -8.30
CA THR A 28 3.31 23.57 -8.07
C THR A 28 2.08 22.69 -8.28
N ALA A 29 2.07 21.95 -9.36
CA ALA A 29 1.08 20.91 -9.58
C ALA A 29 1.18 20.00 -8.35
N SER A 30 0.22 20.14 -7.44
CA SER A 30 -0.07 19.10 -6.45
C SER A 30 -0.37 17.87 -7.30
N ALA A 31 0.58 16.94 -7.37
CA ALA A 31 0.28 15.60 -7.80
C ALA A 31 -0.91 15.18 -6.93
N ASN A 32 -2.10 15.10 -7.52
CA ASN A 32 -3.24 14.47 -6.86
C ASN A 32 -2.76 13.09 -6.50
N ALA A 33 -2.43 12.88 -5.23
CA ALA A 33 -2.19 11.55 -4.71
C ALA A 33 -3.47 10.77 -5.03
N GLU A 34 -3.38 9.76 -5.88
CA GLU A 34 -4.51 8.89 -6.17
C GLU A 34 -5.02 8.35 -4.84
N ILE A 35 -6.22 8.80 -4.47
CA ILE A 35 -6.88 8.29 -3.26
C ILE A 35 -7.36 6.89 -3.61
N GLY A 36 -6.52 5.91 -3.33
CA GLY A 36 -6.83 4.51 -3.59
C GLY A 36 -5.66 3.73 -4.19
N LEU A 37 -5.82 2.44 -4.22
CA LEU A 37 -4.88 1.52 -4.85
C LEU A 37 -5.04 1.58 -6.36
N SER A 38 -3.94 1.67 -7.12
CA SER A 38 -4.02 1.66 -8.58
C SER A 38 -4.60 0.33 -9.08
N PRO A 39 -5.35 0.32 -10.21
CA PRO A 39 -5.86 -0.93 -10.79
C PRO A 39 -4.76 -1.95 -11.10
N LYS A 40 -3.55 -1.46 -11.39
CA LYS A 40 -2.38 -2.29 -11.66
C LYS A 40 -1.90 -3.00 -10.41
N ASN A 41 -1.79 -2.27 -9.30
CA ASN A 41 -1.39 -2.82 -8.00
C ASN A 41 -2.44 -3.79 -7.45
N ASP A 42 -3.74 -3.48 -7.55
CA ASP A 42 -4.81 -4.41 -7.19
C ASP A 42 -4.70 -5.72 -7.99
N LYS A 43 -4.46 -5.63 -9.29
CA LYS A 43 -4.26 -6.81 -10.15
C LYS A 43 -3.04 -7.64 -9.73
N THR A 44 -1.92 -7.01 -9.38
CA THR A 44 -0.71 -7.70 -8.92
C THR A 44 -0.97 -8.43 -7.60
N ILE A 45 -1.64 -7.79 -6.65
CA ILE A 45 -2.03 -8.40 -5.38
C ILE A 45 -2.92 -9.63 -5.62
N ARG A 46 -3.95 -9.51 -6.46
CA ARG A 46 -4.84 -10.67 -6.74
C ARG A 46 -4.11 -11.81 -7.42
N LYS A 47 -3.15 -11.51 -8.32
CA LYS A 47 -2.29 -12.54 -8.94
C LYS A 47 -1.44 -13.27 -7.90
N TRP A 48 -0.95 -12.56 -6.88
CA TRP A 48 -0.19 -13.16 -5.79
C TRP A 48 -0.97 -14.28 -5.11
N TYR A 49 -2.19 -14.02 -4.66
CA TYR A 49 -3.03 -15.04 -4.01
C TYR A 49 -3.42 -16.17 -4.95
N ALA A 50 -3.74 -15.86 -6.21
CA ALA A 50 -4.05 -16.88 -7.22
C ALA A 50 -2.84 -17.78 -7.55
N ALA A 51 -1.62 -17.25 -7.49
CA ALA A 51 -0.40 -18.03 -7.74
C ALA A 51 -0.19 -19.12 -6.66
N TRP A 52 -0.58 -18.90 -5.42
CA TRP A 52 -0.57 -19.91 -4.38
C TRP A 52 -1.47 -21.10 -4.69
N GLU A 53 -2.62 -20.86 -5.30
CA GLU A 53 -3.56 -21.91 -5.68
C GLU A 53 -3.01 -22.83 -6.79
N GLN A 54 -2.13 -22.29 -7.63
CA GLN A 54 -1.49 -23.06 -8.70
C GLN A 54 -0.43 -24.05 -8.21
N LYS A 55 -0.01 -23.98 -6.95
CA LYS A 55 1.01 -24.84 -6.35
C LYS A 55 2.35 -24.85 -7.12
N ASN A 56 2.66 -23.75 -7.80
CA ASN A 56 3.85 -23.57 -8.59
C ASN A 56 4.60 -22.31 -8.14
N TRP A 57 5.89 -22.47 -7.84
CA TRP A 57 6.72 -21.34 -7.38
C TRP A 57 6.97 -20.30 -8.47
N GLN A 58 7.09 -20.71 -9.73
CA GLN A 58 7.48 -19.78 -10.79
C GLN A 58 6.58 -18.55 -10.93
N PRO A 59 5.23 -18.65 -10.95
CA PRO A 59 4.37 -17.49 -10.94
C PRO A 59 4.55 -16.61 -9.69
N VAL A 60 4.81 -17.21 -8.53
CA VAL A 60 5.10 -16.50 -7.28
C VAL A 60 6.40 -15.72 -7.40
N ASP A 61 7.47 -16.36 -7.87
CA ASP A 61 8.81 -15.78 -8.01
C ASP A 61 8.81 -14.52 -8.89
N ILE A 62 8.07 -14.55 -10.00
CA ILE A 62 7.95 -13.43 -10.93
C ILE A 62 7.30 -12.20 -10.28
N LEU A 63 6.35 -12.42 -9.37
CA LEU A 63 5.63 -11.35 -8.67
C LEU A 63 6.44 -10.71 -7.55
N LEU A 64 7.49 -11.36 -7.05
CA LEU A 64 8.34 -10.86 -5.98
C LEU A 64 9.51 -10.04 -6.53
N ALA A 65 9.83 -8.94 -5.89
CA ALA A 65 11.06 -8.19 -6.15
C ALA A 65 12.29 -9.04 -5.77
N ASP A 66 13.45 -8.73 -6.33
CA ASP A 66 14.68 -9.50 -6.04
C ASP A 66 15.13 -9.28 -4.57
N ASP A 67 14.88 -8.10 -4.04
CA ASP A 67 15.12 -7.70 -2.65
C ASP A 67 13.87 -7.84 -1.76
N PHE A 68 12.91 -8.65 -2.15
CA PHE A 68 11.69 -8.93 -1.39
C PHE A 68 11.99 -9.32 0.06
N THR A 69 11.16 -8.81 0.96
CA THR A 69 11.19 -9.18 2.39
C THR A 69 9.83 -9.66 2.88
N PHE A 70 9.88 -10.59 3.84
CA PHE A 70 8.69 -11.08 4.53
C PHE A 70 8.86 -10.99 6.04
N THR A 71 7.81 -10.54 6.72
CA THR A 71 7.74 -10.46 8.17
C THR A 71 6.45 -11.12 8.64
N SER A 72 6.49 -11.84 9.75
CA SER A 72 5.28 -12.42 10.34
C SER A 72 5.30 -12.42 11.86
N ALA A 73 4.11 -12.51 12.44
CA ALA A 73 3.94 -12.65 13.89
C ALA A 73 4.47 -13.99 14.45
N ALA A 74 4.89 -14.94 13.58
CA ALA A 74 5.53 -16.20 13.97
C ALA A 74 7.02 -16.05 14.32
N GLY A 75 7.59 -14.86 14.14
CA GLY A 75 8.99 -14.57 14.42
C GLY A 75 9.88 -14.40 13.20
N ASP A 76 9.28 -14.43 11.98
CA ASP A 76 9.98 -14.01 10.78
C ASP A 76 10.17 -12.49 10.82
N ASP A 77 11.37 -12.00 10.59
CA ASP A 77 11.67 -10.58 10.55
C ASP A 77 12.52 -10.25 9.33
N HIS A 78 11.90 -9.61 8.33
CA HIS A 78 12.52 -9.20 7.08
C HIS A 78 13.29 -10.33 6.37
N ILE A 79 12.79 -11.56 6.45
CA ILE A 79 13.44 -12.70 5.79
C ILE A 79 13.44 -12.50 4.26
N SER A 80 14.51 -12.92 3.61
CA SER A 80 14.69 -12.77 2.17
C SER A 80 13.73 -13.65 1.36
N LYS A 81 13.60 -13.36 0.07
CA LYS A 81 12.82 -14.15 -0.91
C LYS A 81 13.17 -15.64 -0.87
N SER A 82 14.46 -16.00 -0.78
CA SER A 82 14.89 -17.38 -0.69
C SER A 82 14.52 -18.04 0.63
N ALA A 83 14.66 -17.32 1.74
CA ALA A 83 14.24 -17.80 3.05
C ALA A 83 12.71 -17.96 3.12
N PHE A 84 11.95 -17.00 2.59
CA PHE A 84 10.50 -17.10 2.46
C PHE A 84 10.07 -18.34 1.68
N LYS A 85 10.73 -18.62 0.55
CA LYS A 85 10.46 -19.84 -0.22
C LYS A 85 10.63 -21.08 0.63
N ALA A 86 11.78 -21.23 1.29
CA ALA A 86 12.11 -22.45 2.06
C ALA A 86 11.27 -22.61 3.33
N GLN A 87 11.04 -21.52 4.07
CA GLN A 87 10.43 -21.56 5.40
C GLN A 87 8.90 -21.43 5.35
N CYS A 88 8.36 -20.61 4.44
CA CYS A 88 6.94 -20.33 4.35
C CYS A 88 6.28 -21.06 3.18
N TRP A 89 6.75 -20.85 1.96
CA TRP A 89 6.13 -21.42 0.78
C TRP A 89 6.14 -22.98 0.82
N GLU A 90 7.29 -23.59 0.92
CA GLU A 90 7.44 -25.05 0.86
C GLU A 90 6.71 -25.78 1.99
N THR A 91 6.56 -25.13 3.13
CA THR A 91 5.79 -25.68 4.26
C THR A 91 4.28 -25.53 4.09
N GLN A 92 3.83 -24.37 3.58
CA GLN A 92 2.41 -24.01 3.56
C GLN A 92 1.68 -24.52 2.30
N ILE A 93 2.39 -24.66 1.18
CA ILE A 93 1.81 -25.08 -0.11
C ILE A 93 1.07 -26.43 -0.01
N ASN A 94 1.46 -27.26 0.92
CA ASN A 94 0.88 -28.60 1.11
C ASN A 94 -0.48 -28.57 1.79
N PHE A 95 -0.76 -27.57 2.62
CA PHE A 95 -2.04 -27.49 3.35
C PHE A 95 -2.98 -26.39 2.86
N ILE A 96 -2.46 -25.29 2.31
CA ILE A 96 -3.29 -24.22 1.75
C ILE A 96 -4.05 -24.75 0.53
N GLU A 97 -5.34 -24.53 0.48
CA GLU A 97 -6.19 -24.80 -0.67
C GLU A 97 -6.40 -23.53 -1.50
N ARG A 98 -6.98 -22.47 -0.86
CA ARG A 98 -7.27 -21.20 -1.52
C ARG A 98 -7.40 -20.06 -0.54
N PHE A 99 -7.41 -18.84 -1.10
CA PHE A 99 -7.65 -17.59 -0.37
C PHE A 99 -8.94 -16.92 -0.82
N ASP A 100 -9.88 -16.71 0.09
CA ASP A 100 -11.05 -15.89 -0.14
C ASP A 100 -10.74 -14.45 0.32
N LEU A 101 -10.45 -13.55 -0.61
CA LEU A 101 -10.12 -12.15 -0.30
C LEU A 101 -11.37 -11.41 0.15
N LEU A 102 -11.40 -10.92 1.38
CA LEU A 102 -12.53 -10.20 1.97
C LEU A 102 -12.46 -8.70 1.71
N ARG A 103 -11.27 -8.11 1.81
CA ARG A 103 -11.00 -6.69 1.60
C ARG A 103 -9.61 -6.52 1.01
N VAL A 104 -9.51 -5.65 0.01
CA VAL A 104 -8.25 -5.12 -0.51
C VAL A 104 -8.42 -3.62 -0.51
N PHE A 105 -7.62 -2.90 0.23
CA PHE A 105 -7.64 -1.45 0.26
C PHE A 105 -6.23 -0.91 0.43
N GLY A 106 -5.97 0.27 -0.11
CA GLY A 106 -4.64 0.85 -0.05
C GLY A 106 -4.58 2.19 -0.76
N SER A 107 -3.40 2.76 -0.81
CA SER A 107 -3.11 4.00 -1.53
C SER A 107 -1.70 3.95 -2.09
N GLY A 108 -1.53 4.44 -3.33
CA GLY A 108 -0.24 4.40 -4.00
C GLY A 108 0.31 2.97 -4.13
N ASN A 109 1.41 2.71 -3.48
CA ASN A 109 2.14 1.45 -3.53
C ASN A 109 1.95 0.57 -2.28
N GLU A 110 1.00 0.90 -1.43
CA GLU A 110 0.76 0.18 -0.17
C GLU A 110 -0.67 -0.32 -0.09
N ALA A 111 -0.85 -1.53 0.41
CA ALA A 111 -2.15 -2.13 0.59
C ALA A 111 -2.25 -2.97 1.85
N PHE A 112 -3.47 -3.07 2.36
CA PHE A 112 -3.87 -4.06 3.35
C PHE A 112 -4.84 -5.04 2.70
N VAL A 113 -4.59 -6.31 2.91
CA VAL A 113 -5.44 -7.39 2.41
C VAL A 113 -5.92 -8.24 3.57
N MET A 114 -7.23 -8.31 3.72
CA MET A 114 -7.87 -9.20 4.66
C MET A 114 -8.44 -10.39 3.90
N TYR A 115 -8.13 -11.61 4.37
CA TYR A 115 -8.60 -12.83 3.73
C TYR A 115 -8.97 -13.93 4.70
N VAL A 116 -9.71 -14.91 4.19
CA VAL A 116 -9.88 -16.24 4.79
C VAL A 116 -9.02 -17.21 3.98
N CYS A 117 -8.07 -17.84 4.62
CA CYS A 117 -7.38 -18.99 4.03
C CYS A 117 -8.19 -20.25 4.30
N ARG A 118 -8.41 -21.03 3.25
CA ARG A 118 -9.00 -22.38 3.36
C ARG A 118 -7.91 -23.42 3.19
N THR A 119 -7.99 -24.45 4.00
CA THR A 119 -7.04 -25.55 3.98
C THR A 119 -7.68 -26.81 3.45
N LYS A 120 -6.87 -27.70 2.87
CA LYS A 120 -7.31 -28.98 2.29
C LYS A 120 -8.03 -29.91 3.28
N ASN A 121 -7.80 -29.73 4.57
CA ASN A 121 -8.49 -30.50 5.63
C ASN A 121 -9.78 -29.81 6.16
N GLY A 122 -10.26 -28.79 5.44
CA GLY A 122 -11.50 -28.07 5.75
C GLY A 122 -11.38 -27.00 6.85
N LYS A 123 -10.21 -26.81 7.46
CA LYS A 123 -9.99 -25.74 8.43
C LYS A 123 -9.88 -24.40 7.72
N THR A 124 -10.19 -23.32 8.43
CA THR A 124 -10.05 -21.95 7.95
C THR A 124 -9.40 -21.07 9.00
N PHE A 125 -8.65 -20.08 8.55
CA PHE A 125 -8.13 -19.02 9.41
C PHE A 125 -8.17 -17.67 8.69
N ARG A 126 -8.08 -16.59 9.45
CA ARG A 126 -8.13 -15.22 8.91
C ARG A 126 -6.84 -14.50 9.23
N ASN A 127 -6.32 -13.79 8.23
CA ASN A 127 -5.16 -12.93 8.39
C ASN A 127 -5.42 -11.56 7.77
N VAL A 128 -4.58 -10.61 8.15
CA VAL A 128 -4.38 -9.35 7.45
C VAL A 128 -2.91 -9.31 7.01
N GLU A 129 -2.68 -8.95 5.77
CA GLU A 129 -1.34 -8.67 5.28
C GLU A 129 -1.22 -7.21 4.89
N TYR A 130 -0.14 -6.56 5.32
CA TYR A 130 0.35 -5.32 4.74
C TYR A 130 1.27 -5.68 3.58
N ILE A 131 1.06 -5.04 2.45
CA ILE A 131 1.79 -5.29 1.21
C ILE A 131 2.35 -3.98 0.70
N ARG A 132 3.64 -3.94 0.40
CA ARG A 132 4.30 -2.86 -0.30
C ARG A 132 4.72 -3.33 -1.69
N LEU A 133 4.43 -2.49 -2.70
CA LEU A 133 4.74 -2.76 -4.10
C LEU A 133 5.79 -1.76 -4.62
N ARG A 134 6.62 -2.23 -5.55
CA ARG A 134 7.53 -1.41 -6.33
C ARG A 134 7.64 -2.00 -7.74
N ASP A 135 7.46 -1.16 -8.77
CA ASP A 135 7.57 -1.57 -10.18
C ASP A 135 6.73 -2.83 -10.52
N ASP A 136 5.47 -2.87 -10.03
CA ASP A 136 4.51 -3.97 -10.20
C ASP A 136 4.87 -5.27 -9.50
N LYS A 137 5.89 -5.27 -8.68
CA LYS A 137 6.31 -6.41 -7.86
C LYS A 137 6.03 -6.15 -6.39
N LEU A 138 5.83 -7.22 -5.66
CA LEU A 138 5.75 -7.21 -4.21
C LEU A 138 7.15 -7.00 -3.64
N GLU A 139 7.37 -5.89 -2.97
CA GLU A 139 8.63 -5.54 -2.31
C GLU A 139 8.68 -6.05 -0.88
N ALA A 140 7.56 -5.95 -0.17
CA ALA A 140 7.46 -6.45 1.19
C ALA A 140 6.05 -6.97 1.49
N ILE A 141 5.99 -7.99 2.33
CA ILE A 141 4.75 -8.49 2.93
C ILE A 141 4.98 -8.61 4.43
N GLU A 142 4.06 -8.06 5.21
CA GLU A 142 3.99 -8.27 6.66
C GLU A 142 2.66 -8.94 7.00
N CYS A 143 2.72 -10.16 7.54
CA CYS A 143 1.54 -10.96 7.83
C CYS A 143 1.16 -10.86 9.31
N TYR A 144 -0.02 -10.33 9.57
CA TYR A 144 -0.59 -10.20 10.91
C TYR A 144 -1.68 -11.25 11.10
N PHE A 145 -1.50 -12.09 12.10
CA PHE A 145 -2.44 -13.14 12.42
C PHE A 145 -2.71 -13.21 13.92
N GLY A 146 -3.86 -13.78 14.27
CA GLY A 146 -4.30 -13.91 15.64
C GLY A 146 -3.55 -14.99 16.43
N ALA A 147 -4.11 -15.37 17.57
CA ALA A 147 -3.52 -16.36 18.47
C ALA A 147 -3.24 -17.69 17.75
N GLN A 148 -2.26 -18.41 18.26
CA GLN A 148 -1.76 -19.68 17.74
C GLN A 148 -2.86 -20.74 17.48
N SER A 149 -3.95 -20.69 18.23
CA SER A 149 -5.14 -21.53 18.04
C SER A 149 -5.87 -21.29 16.68
N SER A 150 -5.59 -20.16 16.02
CA SER A 150 -6.15 -19.83 14.70
C SER A 150 -5.38 -20.50 13.55
N PHE A 151 -4.21 -21.07 13.84
CA PHE A 151 -3.36 -21.71 12.85
C PHE A 151 -3.58 -23.21 12.76
N PRO A 152 -3.39 -23.80 11.56
CA PRO A 152 -3.33 -25.25 11.45
C PRO A 152 -2.27 -25.83 12.37
N SER A 153 -2.56 -26.96 13.01
CA SER A 153 -1.71 -27.60 14.02
C SER A 153 -0.28 -27.94 13.59
N ALA A 154 -0.01 -27.95 12.30
CA ALA A 154 1.35 -28.17 11.78
C ALA A 154 2.35 -27.07 12.16
N VAL A 155 1.83 -25.86 12.53
CA VAL A 155 2.66 -24.74 12.97
C VAL A 155 2.78 -24.72 14.51
N SER A 156 1.94 -25.46 15.23
CA SER A 156 1.87 -25.48 16.70
C SER A 156 2.75 -26.54 17.36
N THR A 157 3.56 -27.28 16.63
CA THR A 157 4.40 -28.36 17.19
C THR A 157 5.71 -27.90 17.78
N GLY A 158 5.70 -26.81 18.48
CA GLY A 158 6.91 -26.38 19.10
C GLY A 158 6.67 -25.51 20.32
N LYS A 159 6.22 -26.11 21.38
CA LYS A 159 6.65 -25.87 22.78
C LYS A 159 5.47 -26.03 23.71
N SER A 160 5.39 -27.16 24.30
CA SER A 160 4.95 -27.30 25.70
C SER A 160 6.13 -27.01 26.61
#